data_932075f63eb52a67ce924f3c0fe961ac
#
_entry.id   932075f63eb52a67ce924f3c0fe961ac
#
_cell.length_a   1.000
_cell.length_b   1.000
_cell.length_c   1.000
_cell.angle_alpha   90.00
_cell.angle_beta   90.00
_cell.angle_gamma   90.00
#
_symmetry.space_group_name_H-M   'P 1'
#
loop_
_entity.id
_entity.type
_entity.pdbx_description
1 polymer ?
#
loop_
_entity_poly.entity_id
_entity_poly.type
_entity_poly.pdbx_seq_one_letter_code
_entity_poly.pdbx_strand_id
1 'polypeptide(L)'
;MKAYVIEQPGGPEVLQLRDIPSPEPTSDEVQIRVRAFGLNRAETYLRAGKMGDITTPRVPGIEAVGEVIHDPAGVLRTGQRVATAMGGMQFSRNGSYAEQVTVLRNNVISLDDTSLSWEELATLPEAYLTVWGALDKSLAIQQGQTLLVRGGTSSVGLAAITYAKARGLTVIATTRSAANIERLYEMGADEVVVDNGDIAQRIREITPAGVDAALEIVGATTLRDTIKTLRPFGAVSVIGLLGGPPVVEQFHLMQDLSGGTRLNFFPSGLLGTPALPLQDTPLPWLAKELAAKRMPSIRTRTFAFDEVRHAHRLMESDRALGKLVVLL
;
A
#
# COMPACT_ATOMS: atom_id res chain seq x y z
N MET A 1 6.60 -24.48 11.84
CA MET A 1 7.15 -23.23 11.28
C MET A 1 7.02 -22.11 12.28
N LYS A 2 7.90 -21.12 12.21
CA LYS A 2 7.80 -19.91 13.03
C LYS A 2 6.81 -18.91 12.44
N ALA A 3 5.99 -18.29 13.32
CA ALA A 3 5.05 -17.25 12.94
C ALA A 3 4.81 -16.28 14.11
N TYR A 4 4.52 -15.03 13.79
CA TYR A 4 3.98 -14.09 14.78
C TYR A 4 2.48 -14.29 14.90
N VAL A 5 2.02 -14.51 16.12
CA VAL A 5 0.61 -14.77 16.43
C VAL A 5 0.06 -13.67 17.34
N ILE A 6 -1.13 -13.20 17.03
CA ILE A 6 -1.93 -12.30 17.87
C ILE A 6 -3.02 -13.14 18.53
N GLU A 7 -3.04 -13.15 19.87
CA GLU A 7 -4.07 -13.84 20.67
C GLU A 7 -5.11 -12.87 21.23
N GLN A 8 -4.74 -11.59 21.35
CA GLN A 8 -5.61 -10.50 21.82
C GLN A 8 -5.14 -9.16 21.23
N PRO A 9 -6.01 -8.15 21.11
CA PRO A 9 -5.62 -6.82 20.69
C PRO A 9 -4.63 -6.16 21.66
N GLY A 10 -3.74 -5.31 21.13
CA GLY A 10 -2.79 -4.57 21.97
C GLY A 10 -1.71 -3.85 21.20
N GLY A 11 -0.66 -3.42 21.90
CA GLY A 11 0.54 -2.81 21.35
C GLY A 11 1.45 -3.84 20.63
N PRO A 12 2.63 -3.44 20.13
CA PRO A 12 3.54 -4.35 19.43
C PRO A 12 3.95 -5.60 20.20
N GLU A 13 3.85 -5.59 21.53
CA GLU A 13 4.18 -6.71 22.43
C GLU A 13 3.24 -7.92 22.28
N VAL A 14 2.02 -7.73 21.78
CA VAL A 14 1.07 -8.86 21.55
C VAL A 14 1.43 -9.72 20.34
N LEU A 15 2.36 -9.26 19.51
CA LEU A 15 2.95 -10.06 18.43
C LEU A 15 3.88 -11.12 19.05
N GLN A 16 3.41 -12.34 19.27
CA GLN A 16 4.17 -13.40 19.89
C GLN A 16 4.74 -14.34 18.82
N LEU A 17 6.07 -14.50 18.81
CA LEU A 17 6.73 -15.50 17.96
C LEU A 17 6.43 -16.90 18.53
N ARG A 18 5.80 -17.75 17.72
CA ARG A 18 5.37 -19.11 18.08
C ARG A 18 5.83 -20.10 17.03
N ASP A 19 6.01 -21.34 17.46
CA ASP A 19 6.06 -22.50 16.58
C ASP A 19 4.62 -23.00 16.35
N ILE A 20 4.18 -22.99 15.10
CA ILE A 20 2.85 -23.46 14.69
C ILE A 20 2.98 -24.51 13.58
N PRO A 21 1.97 -25.34 13.34
CA PRO A 21 1.98 -26.26 12.18
C PRO A 21 2.18 -25.50 10.86
N SER A 22 2.92 -26.10 9.93
CA SER A 22 2.97 -25.57 8.56
C SER A 22 1.61 -25.71 7.90
N PRO A 23 1.12 -24.69 7.19
CA PRO A 23 -0.16 -24.77 6.51
C PRO A 23 -0.04 -25.70 5.29
N GLU A 24 -1.07 -26.52 5.06
CA GLU A 24 -1.18 -27.35 3.87
C GLU A 24 -2.15 -26.70 2.87
N PRO A 25 -1.76 -26.55 1.60
CA PRO A 25 -2.62 -25.95 0.59
C PRO A 25 -3.72 -26.89 0.17
N THR A 26 -4.94 -26.38 0.01
CA THR A 26 -6.05 -27.06 -0.68
C THR A 26 -5.81 -27.09 -2.20
N SER A 27 -6.68 -27.76 -2.97
CA SER A 27 -6.59 -27.84 -4.43
C SER A 27 -6.50 -26.47 -5.13
N ASP A 28 -7.07 -25.42 -4.52
CA ASP A 28 -7.16 -24.08 -5.09
C ASP A 28 -6.09 -23.11 -4.53
N GLU A 29 -5.26 -23.60 -3.62
CA GLU A 29 -4.25 -22.80 -2.94
C GLU A 29 -2.84 -23.17 -3.39
N VAL A 30 -1.92 -22.28 -3.04
CA VAL A 30 -0.47 -22.43 -3.23
C VAL A 30 0.21 -22.16 -1.89
N GLN A 31 1.14 -23.02 -1.51
CA GLN A 31 2.01 -22.83 -0.36
C GLN A 31 3.26 -22.09 -0.80
N ILE A 32 3.55 -20.99 -0.13
CA ILE A 32 4.68 -20.09 -0.41
C ILE A 32 5.62 -20.09 0.80
N ARG A 33 6.92 -20.27 0.56
CA ARG A 33 7.97 -19.92 1.51
C ARG A 33 8.16 -18.43 1.46
N VAL A 34 7.83 -17.73 2.54
CA VAL A 34 8.02 -16.30 2.65
C VAL A 34 9.50 -15.98 2.74
N ARG A 35 9.98 -15.10 1.89
CA ARG A 35 11.35 -14.59 1.91
C ARG A 35 11.42 -13.18 2.46
N ALA A 36 10.41 -12.37 2.16
CA ALA A 36 10.23 -11.05 2.72
C ALA A 36 8.77 -10.61 2.67
N PHE A 37 8.43 -9.63 3.48
CA PHE A 37 7.15 -8.93 3.42
C PHE A 37 7.33 -7.45 3.79
N GLY A 38 6.49 -6.61 3.25
CA GLY A 38 6.39 -5.20 3.65
C GLY A 38 5.42 -5.02 4.82
N LEU A 39 5.64 -3.98 5.62
CA LEU A 39 4.70 -3.59 6.67
C LEU A 39 3.69 -2.57 6.14
N ASN A 40 2.45 -2.68 6.60
CA ASN A 40 1.36 -1.76 6.28
C ASN A 40 0.63 -1.31 7.54
N ARG A 41 -0.05 -0.17 7.48
CA ARG A 41 -0.88 0.30 8.62
C ARG A 41 -2.02 -0.67 8.96
N ALA A 42 -2.48 -1.46 7.99
CA ALA A 42 -3.52 -2.46 8.21
C ALA A 42 -3.16 -3.46 9.31
N GLU A 43 -1.91 -3.94 9.36
CA GLU A 43 -1.46 -4.85 10.42
C GLU A 43 -1.45 -4.18 11.80
N THR A 44 -1.11 -2.88 11.87
CA THR A 44 -1.14 -2.15 13.14
C THR A 44 -2.57 -1.92 13.62
N TYR A 45 -3.50 -1.65 12.69
CA TYR A 45 -4.92 -1.46 13.01
C TYR A 45 -5.56 -2.78 13.43
N LEU A 46 -5.30 -3.88 12.71
CA LEU A 46 -5.75 -5.20 13.09
C LEU A 46 -5.28 -5.55 14.50
N ARG A 47 -3.96 -5.48 14.73
CA ARG A 47 -3.34 -5.77 16.02
C ARG A 47 -3.93 -4.94 17.17
N ALA A 48 -4.22 -3.66 16.92
CA ALA A 48 -4.80 -2.76 17.91
C ALA A 48 -6.31 -2.93 18.11
N GLY A 49 -6.97 -3.90 17.42
CA GLY A 49 -8.42 -4.11 17.50
C GLY A 49 -9.27 -3.02 16.83
N LYS A 50 -8.66 -2.21 15.94
CA LYS A 50 -9.35 -1.09 15.27
C LYS A 50 -10.09 -1.49 13.99
N MET A 51 -10.03 -2.76 13.60
CA MET A 51 -10.67 -3.32 12.40
C MET A 51 -11.80 -4.33 12.74
N GLY A 52 -12.39 -4.21 13.93
CA GLY A 52 -13.39 -5.16 14.45
C GLY A 52 -12.75 -6.29 15.26
N ASP A 53 -13.57 -7.26 15.64
CA ASP A 53 -13.12 -8.40 16.44
C ASP A 53 -12.15 -9.28 15.63
N ILE A 54 -11.00 -9.54 16.21
CA ILE A 54 -10.03 -10.47 15.64
C ILE A 54 -10.47 -11.88 16.01
N THR A 55 -10.67 -12.75 15.00
CA THR A 55 -10.75 -14.19 15.24
C THR A 55 -9.34 -14.67 15.62
N THR A 56 -9.13 -14.93 16.90
CA THR A 56 -7.83 -15.35 17.45
C THR A 56 -7.75 -16.87 17.63
N PRO A 57 -6.56 -17.48 17.57
CA PRO A 57 -5.29 -16.85 17.23
C PRO A 57 -5.19 -16.47 15.75
N ARG A 58 -4.49 -15.38 15.42
CA ARG A 58 -4.33 -14.86 14.05
C ARG A 58 -2.88 -14.53 13.74
N VAL A 59 -2.39 -14.96 12.57
CA VAL A 59 -1.13 -14.49 11.99
C VAL A 59 -1.43 -13.27 11.13
N PRO A 60 -0.85 -12.08 11.41
CA PRO A 60 -1.03 -10.88 10.59
C PRO A 60 -0.23 -10.93 9.28
N GLY A 61 -0.37 -9.88 8.45
CA GLY A 61 0.36 -9.68 7.21
C GLY A 61 -0.52 -9.84 5.98
N ILE A 62 -0.55 -8.80 5.13
CA ILE A 62 -1.41 -8.74 3.95
C ILE A 62 -0.65 -8.85 2.63
N GLU A 63 0.67 -9.02 2.66
CA GLU A 63 1.50 -9.19 1.46
C GLU A 63 2.71 -10.09 1.75
N ALA A 64 3.23 -10.73 0.72
CA ALA A 64 4.48 -11.47 0.78
C ALA A 64 5.16 -11.53 -0.59
N VAL A 65 6.47 -11.70 -0.56
CA VAL A 65 7.26 -12.20 -1.69
C VAL A 65 8.03 -13.45 -1.23
N GLY A 66 8.18 -14.40 -2.14
CA GLY A 66 8.81 -15.65 -1.79
C GLY A 66 8.88 -16.65 -2.93
N GLU A 67 8.97 -17.91 -2.56
CA GLU A 67 9.10 -19.03 -3.49
C GLU A 67 7.98 -20.04 -3.26
N VAL A 68 7.44 -20.57 -4.35
CA VAL A 68 6.45 -21.66 -4.28
C VAL A 68 7.11 -22.89 -3.64
N ILE A 69 6.49 -23.42 -2.60
CA ILE A 69 6.84 -24.71 -2.00
C ILE A 69 6.05 -25.82 -2.69
N HIS A 70 4.72 -25.64 -2.77
CA HIS A 70 3.80 -26.64 -3.31
C HIS A 70 2.58 -25.98 -3.92
N ASP A 71 2.25 -26.41 -5.13
CA ASP A 71 1.00 -26.14 -5.81
C ASP A 71 0.33 -27.48 -6.17
N PRO A 72 -0.75 -27.90 -5.49
CA PRO A 72 -1.41 -29.17 -5.76
C PRO A 72 -1.91 -29.33 -7.20
N ALA A 73 -2.22 -28.24 -7.90
CA ALA A 73 -2.65 -28.30 -9.30
C ALA A 73 -1.48 -28.34 -10.30
N GLY A 74 -0.23 -28.15 -9.85
CA GLY A 74 0.94 -28.22 -10.72
C GLY A 74 1.05 -27.06 -11.72
N VAL A 75 0.35 -25.95 -11.53
CA VAL A 75 0.40 -24.78 -12.42
C VAL A 75 1.67 -23.98 -12.17
N LEU A 76 2.05 -23.82 -10.91
CA LEU A 76 3.26 -23.11 -10.49
C LEU A 76 4.32 -24.12 -10.08
N ARG A 77 5.56 -23.92 -10.54
CA ARG A 77 6.66 -24.84 -10.21
C ARG A 77 7.26 -24.53 -8.83
N THR A 78 7.70 -25.55 -8.12
CA THR A 78 8.47 -25.39 -6.89
C THR A 78 9.71 -24.54 -7.13
N GLY A 79 9.98 -23.60 -6.20
CA GLY A 79 11.06 -22.63 -6.31
C GLY A 79 10.75 -21.42 -7.19
N GLN A 80 9.58 -21.35 -7.81
CA GLN A 80 9.14 -20.18 -8.59
C GLN A 80 9.04 -18.96 -7.70
N ARG A 81 9.65 -17.84 -8.15
CA ARG A 81 9.57 -16.56 -7.44
C ARG A 81 8.19 -15.93 -7.63
N VAL A 82 7.55 -15.55 -6.54
CA VAL A 82 6.18 -15.05 -6.56
C VAL A 82 5.99 -13.90 -5.57
N ALA A 83 4.93 -13.13 -5.84
CA ALA A 83 4.35 -12.17 -4.90
C ALA A 83 2.87 -12.47 -4.68
N THR A 84 2.35 -12.00 -3.55
CA THR A 84 0.93 -12.01 -3.22
C THR A 84 0.57 -10.79 -2.39
N ALA A 85 -0.70 -10.36 -2.46
CA ALA A 85 -1.24 -9.31 -1.62
C ALA A 85 -2.74 -9.55 -1.37
N MET A 86 -3.22 -9.14 -0.22
CA MET A 86 -4.63 -9.22 0.17
C MET A 86 -5.22 -10.64 0.06
N GLY A 87 -6.26 -10.88 -0.72
CA GLY A 87 -6.85 -12.21 -0.91
C GLY A 87 -7.32 -12.88 0.39
N GLY A 88 -7.74 -12.10 1.38
CA GLY A 88 -8.18 -12.58 2.69
C GLY A 88 -7.08 -12.80 3.72
N MET A 89 -5.78 -12.62 3.37
CA MET A 89 -4.68 -12.71 4.34
C MET A 89 -4.93 -11.78 5.54
N GLN A 90 -4.56 -12.23 6.73
CA GLN A 90 -4.82 -11.68 8.08
C GLN A 90 -6.31 -11.53 8.48
N PHE A 91 -7.25 -11.64 7.56
CA PHE A 91 -8.70 -11.50 7.82
C PHE A 91 -9.39 -12.87 7.87
N SER A 92 -9.66 -13.48 6.74
CA SER A 92 -10.31 -14.79 6.64
C SER A 92 -9.33 -15.96 6.68
N ARG A 93 -8.03 -15.69 6.50
CA ARG A 93 -6.92 -16.65 6.58
C ARG A 93 -5.72 -16.06 7.30
N ASN A 94 -4.76 -16.89 7.70
CA ASN A 94 -3.50 -16.43 8.25
C ASN A 94 -2.72 -15.60 7.22
N GLY A 95 -1.98 -14.61 7.70
CA GLY A 95 -1.17 -13.71 6.89
C GLY A 95 0.30 -14.15 6.78
N SER A 96 1.12 -13.24 6.31
CA SER A 96 2.51 -13.48 5.91
C SER A 96 3.56 -13.30 7.00
N TYR A 97 3.19 -12.94 8.22
CA TYR A 97 4.17 -12.84 9.32
C TYR A 97 4.57 -14.23 9.81
N ALA A 98 5.00 -15.10 8.89
CA ALA A 98 5.33 -16.50 9.10
C ALA A 98 6.35 -16.95 8.05
N GLU A 99 7.06 -18.04 8.34
CA GLU A 99 7.99 -18.68 7.38
C GLU A 99 7.29 -19.20 6.12
N GLN A 100 5.99 -19.53 6.24
CA GLN A 100 5.18 -20.07 5.14
C GLN A 100 3.75 -19.55 5.23
N VAL A 101 3.12 -19.37 4.08
CA VAL A 101 1.72 -18.97 3.95
C VAL A 101 1.04 -19.75 2.83
N THR A 102 -0.25 -20.05 2.98
CA THR A 102 -1.10 -20.52 1.87
C THR A 102 -1.98 -19.40 1.38
N VAL A 103 -2.07 -19.23 0.07
CA VAL A 103 -2.90 -18.23 -0.58
C VAL A 103 -3.65 -18.86 -1.75
N LEU A 104 -4.77 -18.26 -2.16
CA LEU A 104 -5.47 -18.71 -3.37
C LEU A 104 -4.51 -18.57 -4.57
N ARG A 105 -4.52 -19.57 -5.48
CA ARG A 105 -3.66 -19.56 -6.68
C ARG A 105 -3.88 -18.31 -7.54
N ASN A 106 -5.12 -17.84 -7.63
CA ASN A 106 -5.45 -16.61 -8.35
C ASN A 106 -4.89 -15.33 -7.69
N ASN A 107 -4.37 -15.43 -6.47
CA ASN A 107 -3.70 -14.34 -5.76
C ASN A 107 -2.18 -14.46 -5.78
N VAL A 108 -1.63 -15.29 -6.66
CA VAL A 108 -0.19 -15.44 -6.86
C VAL A 108 0.22 -14.75 -8.15
N ILE A 109 1.21 -13.88 -8.07
CA ILE A 109 1.80 -13.16 -9.21
C ILE A 109 3.20 -13.72 -9.44
N SER A 110 3.49 -14.23 -10.63
CA SER A 110 4.83 -14.71 -11.00
C SER A 110 5.81 -13.54 -11.14
N LEU A 111 7.01 -13.71 -10.58
CA LEU A 111 8.13 -12.76 -10.63
C LEU A 111 9.44 -13.44 -11.09
N ASP A 112 9.35 -14.51 -11.87
CA ASP A 112 10.53 -15.29 -12.30
C ASP A 112 11.58 -14.47 -13.07
N ASP A 113 11.14 -13.49 -13.83
CA ASP A 113 11.99 -12.70 -14.74
C ASP A 113 12.74 -11.55 -14.05
N THR A 114 12.74 -11.48 -12.71
CA THR A 114 13.37 -10.36 -12.01
C THR A 114 14.66 -10.77 -11.28
N SER A 115 15.68 -9.90 -11.36
CA SER A 115 16.92 -9.99 -10.59
C SER A 115 16.89 -9.22 -9.26
N LEU A 116 15.76 -8.60 -8.92
CA LEU A 116 15.64 -7.82 -7.68
C LEU A 116 15.87 -8.70 -6.45
N SER A 117 16.50 -8.13 -5.42
CA SER A 117 16.58 -8.75 -4.10
C SER A 117 15.19 -8.90 -3.47
N TRP A 118 15.06 -9.76 -2.46
CA TRP A 118 13.79 -9.94 -1.76
C TRP A 118 13.35 -8.67 -1.05
N GLU A 119 14.29 -7.87 -0.55
CA GLU A 119 14.01 -6.58 0.09
C GLU A 119 13.39 -5.59 -0.88
N GLU A 120 13.88 -5.54 -2.11
CA GLU A 120 13.32 -4.65 -3.11
C GLU A 120 11.96 -5.15 -3.61
N LEU A 121 11.83 -6.46 -3.84
CA LEU A 121 10.56 -7.05 -4.24
C LEU A 121 9.46 -6.84 -3.19
N ALA A 122 9.78 -6.93 -1.89
CA ALA A 122 8.81 -6.75 -0.82
C ALA A 122 8.31 -5.31 -0.66
N THR A 123 8.87 -4.35 -1.41
CA THR A 123 8.33 -2.99 -1.46
C THR A 123 7.11 -2.84 -2.37
N LEU A 124 6.92 -3.80 -3.28
CA LEU A 124 6.01 -3.65 -4.42
C LEU A 124 4.55 -4.02 -4.11
N PRO A 125 4.22 -5.19 -3.49
CA PRO A 125 2.88 -5.75 -3.61
C PRO A 125 1.78 -4.79 -3.12
N GLU A 126 1.60 -4.61 -1.83
CA GLU A 126 0.45 -3.86 -1.29
C GLU A 126 0.51 -2.38 -1.69
N ALA A 127 1.66 -1.73 -1.54
CA ALA A 127 1.76 -0.29 -1.77
C ALA A 127 1.45 0.09 -3.22
N TYR A 128 2.05 -0.60 -4.19
CA TYR A 128 1.84 -0.28 -5.60
C TYR A 128 0.52 -0.81 -6.16
N LEU A 129 0.03 -1.96 -5.66
CA LEU A 129 -1.26 -2.48 -6.13
C LEU A 129 -2.42 -1.62 -5.62
N THR A 130 -2.33 -1.08 -4.40
CA THR A 130 -3.27 -0.08 -3.89
C THR A 130 -3.24 1.19 -4.74
N VAL A 131 -2.05 1.68 -5.07
CA VAL A 131 -1.88 2.85 -5.96
C VAL A 131 -2.47 2.59 -7.34
N TRP A 132 -2.13 1.46 -7.97
CA TRP A 132 -2.68 1.08 -9.28
C TRP A 132 -4.21 1.00 -9.25
N GLY A 133 -4.79 0.36 -8.25
CA GLY A 133 -6.25 0.26 -8.11
C GLY A 133 -6.90 1.63 -7.97
N ALA A 134 -6.31 2.52 -7.17
CA ALA A 134 -6.82 3.87 -6.99
C ALA A 134 -6.63 4.75 -8.23
N LEU A 135 -5.43 4.76 -8.82
CA LEU A 135 -5.12 5.67 -9.93
C LEU A 135 -5.70 5.18 -11.25
N ASP A 136 -5.51 3.90 -11.62
CA ASP A 136 -5.94 3.40 -12.92
C ASP A 136 -7.42 3.00 -12.93
N LYS A 137 -7.92 2.32 -11.88
CA LYS A 137 -9.31 1.82 -11.86
C LYS A 137 -10.30 2.83 -11.31
N SER A 138 -9.98 3.52 -10.22
CA SER A 138 -10.92 4.48 -9.61
C SER A 138 -10.85 5.87 -10.23
N LEU A 139 -9.65 6.41 -10.46
CA LEU A 139 -9.44 7.75 -11.00
C LEU A 139 -9.35 7.77 -12.52
N ALA A 140 -9.03 6.63 -13.15
CA ALA A 140 -8.83 6.49 -14.59
C ALA A 140 -7.84 7.55 -15.15
N ILE A 141 -6.68 7.66 -14.48
CA ILE A 141 -5.65 8.66 -14.83
C ILE A 141 -5.17 8.50 -16.27
N GLN A 142 -4.80 9.63 -16.88
CA GLN A 142 -4.24 9.68 -18.22
C GLN A 142 -2.89 10.38 -18.22
N GLN A 143 -2.00 9.98 -19.12
CA GLN A 143 -0.73 10.67 -19.33
C GLN A 143 -0.92 12.18 -19.55
N GLY A 144 -0.05 12.99 -18.99
CA GLY A 144 -0.08 14.45 -19.08
C GLY A 144 -1.01 15.13 -18.05
N GLN A 145 -1.79 14.38 -17.28
CA GLN A 145 -2.59 14.92 -16.18
C GLN A 145 -1.73 15.32 -14.99
N THR A 146 -2.27 16.22 -14.15
CA THR A 146 -1.69 16.63 -12.87
C THR A 146 -2.35 15.87 -11.73
N LEU A 147 -1.54 15.17 -10.94
CA LEU A 147 -1.95 14.43 -9.75
C LEU A 147 -1.44 15.12 -8.47
N LEU A 148 -2.34 15.39 -7.53
CA LEU A 148 -1.98 15.71 -6.15
C LEU A 148 -1.88 14.42 -5.33
N VAL A 149 -0.74 14.20 -4.67
CA VAL A 149 -0.54 13.12 -3.68
C VAL A 149 -0.49 13.71 -2.29
N ARG A 150 -1.61 13.68 -1.56
CA ARG A 150 -1.67 14.19 -0.19
C ARG A 150 -1.27 13.11 0.81
N GLY A 151 -0.20 13.34 1.57
CA GLY A 151 0.46 12.34 2.41
C GLY A 151 1.64 11.64 1.72
N GLY A 152 2.40 12.38 0.91
CA GLY A 152 3.46 11.90 0.03
C GLY A 152 4.59 11.12 0.71
N THR A 153 4.85 11.33 2.00
CA THR A 153 5.95 10.66 2.74
C THR A 153 5.61 9.27 3.27
N SER A 154 4.35 8.83 3.15
CA SER A 154 3.97 7.45 3.49
C SER A 154 4.46 6.45 2.42
N SER A 155 4.50 5.15 2.75
CA SER A 155 4.88 4.12 1.77
C SER A 155 4.01 4.15 0.51
N VAL A 156 2.70 4.29 0.68
CA VAL A 156 1.73 4.41 -0.42
C VAL A 156 1.90 5.75 -1.15
N GLY A 157 2.22 6.84 -0.41
CA GLY A 157 2.48 8.15 -1.01
C GLY A 157 3.72 8.15 -1.92
N LEU A 158 4.83 7.57 -1.46
CA LEU A 158 6.02 7.42 -2.30
C LEU A 158 5.76 6.50 -3.49
N ALA A 159 5.02 5.40 -3.31
CA ALA A 159 4.60 4.53 -4.41
C ALA A 159 3.73 5.29 -5.42
N ALA A 160 2.82 6.16 -4.96
CA ALA A 160 1.98 6.97 -5.85
C ALA A 160 2.80 7.97 -6.68
N ILE A 161 3.77 8.65 -6.05
CA ILE A 161 4.66 9.57 -6.75
C ILE A 161 5.43 8.85 -7.85
N THR A 162 6.15 7.77 -7.50
CA THR A 162 6.99 7.02 -8.44
C THR A 162 6.17 6.37 -9.57
N TYR A 163 5.01 5.81 -9.23
CA TYR A 163 4.09 5.22 -10.20
C TYR A 163 3.54 6.26 -11.17
N ALA A 164 3.03 7.38 -10.65
CA ALA A 164 2.47 8.46 -11.47
C ALA A 164 3.53 9.05 -12.42
N LYS A 165 4.76 9.23 -11.96
CA LYS A 165 5.86 9.68 -12.83
C LYS A 165 6.17 8.67 -13.93
N ALA A 166 6.22 7.38 -13.61
CA ALA A 166 6.41 6.31 -14.61
C ALA A 166 5.27 6.24 -15.63
N ARG A 167 4.07 6.74 -15.28
CA ARG A 167 2.90 6.87 -16.16
C ARG A 167 2.83 8.22 -16.89
N GLY A 168 3.82 9.11 -16.72
CA GLY A 168 3.92 10.39 -17.42
C GLY A 168 2.99 11.49 -16.90
N LEU A 169 2.67 11.48 -15.60
CA LEU A 169 1.91 12.53 -14.94
C LEU A 169 2.83 13.64 -14.40
N THR A 170 2.27 14.85 -14.23
CA THR A 170 2.83 15.86 -13.35
C THR A 170 2.36 15.59 -11.93
N VAL A 171 3.29 15.56 -10.96
CA VAL A 171 3.00 15.18 -9.58
C VAL A 171 3.28 16.32 -8.62
N ILE A 172 2.24 16.72 -7.89
CA ILE A 172 2.37 17.61 -6.73
C ILE A 172 2.23 16.74 -5.48
N ALA A 173 3.24 16.74 -4.61
CA ALA A 173 3.23 15.93 -3.40
C ALA A 173 3.18 16.80 -2.14
N THR A 174 2.61 16.30 -1.05
CA THR A 174 2.60 17.03 0.22
C THR A 174 3.37 16.33 1.32
N THR A 175 3.90 17.13 2.24
CA THR A 175 4.55 16.66 3.47
C THR A 175 4.25 17.59 4.64
N ARG A 176 4.14 17.06 5.87
CA ARG A 176 3.99 17.89 7.09
C ARG A 176 5.29 18.59 7.52
N SER A 177 6.44 18.15 6.99
CA SER A 177 7.74 18.68 7.42
C SER A 177 8.57 19.11 6.23
N ALA A 178 9.10 20.35 6.27
CA ALA A 178 10.01 20.87 5.27
C ALA A 178 11.29 20.02 5.10
N ALA A 179 11.71 19.31 6.15
CA ALA A 179 12.86 18.39 6.11
C ALA A 179 12.70 17.23 5.12
N ASN A 180 11.47 16.93 4.68
CA ASN A 180 11.19 15.84 3.75
C ASN A 180 11.01 16.30 2.29
N ILE A 181 11.16 17.58 2.00
CA ILE A 181 10.93 18.14 0.66
C ILE A 181 11.88 17.51 -0.36
N GLU A 182 13.18 17.50 -0.07
CA GLU A 182 14.20 16.93 -0.94
C GLU A 182 13.91 15.46 -1.26
N ARG A 183 13.51 14.68 -0.26
CA ARG A 183 13.14 13.28 -0.46
C ARG A 183 11.99 13.09 -1.44
N LEU A 184 10.98 13.96 -1.43
CA LEU A 184 9.87 13.87 -2.37
C LEU A 184 10.28 14.24 -3.80
N TYR A 185 11.18 15.22 -3.98
CA TYR A 185 11.77 15.50 -5.28
C TYR A 185 12.61 14.35 -5.81
N GLU A 186 13.45 13.72 -4.97
CA GLU A 186 14.19 12.50 -5.33
C GLU A 186 13.30 11.36 -5.80
N MET A 187 12.09 11.27 -5.23
CA MET A 187 11.09 10.28 -5.63
C MET A 187 10.34 10.64 -6.91
N GLY A 188 10.58 11.83 -7.45
CA GLY A 188 10.04 12.28 -8.73
C GLY A 188 8.85 13.22 -8.64
N ALA A 189 8.55 13.82 -7.48
CA ALA A 189 7.58 14.91 -7.42
C ALA A 189 8.07 16.11 -8.25
N ASP A 190 7.20 16.75 -9.01
CA ASP A 190 7.52 17.97 -9.74
C ASP A 190 7.40 19.20 -8.84
N GLU A 191 6.47 19.17 -7.88
CA GLU A 191 6.27 20.21 -6.89
C GLU A 191 6.01 19.58 -5.52
N VAL A 192 6.46 20.25 -4.46
CA VAL A 192 6.26 19.81 -3.08
C VAL A 192 5.68 20.93 -2.24
N VAL A 193 4.58 20.64 -1.53
CA VAL A 193 3.90 21.60 -0.65
C VAL A 193 3.97 21.11 0.79
N VAL A 194 4.34 22.01 1.71
CA VAL A 194 4.25 21.74 3.15
C VAL A 194 2.79 21.83 3.57
N ASP A 195 2.26 20.71 4.06
CA ASP A 195 0.85 20.54 4.42
C ASP A 195 0.63 20.91 5.90
N ASN A 196 -0.01 22.02 6.12
CA ASN A 196 -0.46 22.49 7.44
C ASN A 196 -1.96 22.22 7.70
N GLY A 197 -2.62 21.45 6.81
CA GLY A 197 -4.05 21.16 6.85
C GLY A 197 -4.90 21.96 5.85
N ASP A 198 -4.39 23.09 5.34
CA ASP A 198 -5.03 23.98 4.34
C ASP A 198 -4.03 24.27 3.23
N ILE A 199 -4.12 23.54 2.11
CA ILE A 199 -3.19 23.64 0.98
C ILE A 199 -3.86 24.13 -0.30
N ALA A 200 -5.19 24.24 -0.33
CA ALA A 200 -5.93 24.50 -1.57
C ALA A 200 -5.48 25.77 -2.27
N GLN A 201 -5.25 26.85 -1.52
CA GLN A 201 -4.75 28.10 -2.10
C GLN A 201 -3.35 27.89 -2.72
N ARG A 202 -2.44 27.23 -2.01
CA ARG A 202 -1.08 27.00 -2.50
C ARG A 202 -1.06 26.11 -3.76
N ILE A 203 -1.92 25.10 -3.82
CA ILE A 203 -2.07 24.28 -5.03
C ILE A 203 -2.60 25.11 -6.19
N ARG A 204 -3.53 26.05 -5.95
CA ARG A 204 -4.04 26.96 -6.99
C ARG A 204 -3.01 27.98 -7.49
N GLU A 205 -2.04 28.36 -6.68
CA GLU A 205 -0.90 29.17 -7.12
C GLU A 205 0.00 28.40 -8.08
N ILE A 206 0.22 27.10 -7.85
CA ILE A 206 1.02 26.23 -8.73
C ILE A 206 0.25 25.88 -10.01
N THR A 207 -1.03 25.51 -9.87
CA THR A 207 -1.90 25.15 -10.98
C THR A 207 -3.25 25.90 -10.88
N PRO A 208 -3.37 27.09 -11.51
CA PRO A 208 -4.56 27.94 -11.37
C PRO A 208 -5.88 27.27 -11.78
N ALA A 209 -5.85 26.36 -12.75
CA ALA A 209 -7.02 25.59 -13.15
C ALA A 209 -7.43 24.53 -12.11
N GLY A 210 -6.52 24.13 -11.23
CA GLY A 210 -6.63 23.00 -10.32
C GLY A 210 -6.07 21.70 -10.89
N VAL A 211 -5.91 20.69 -10.04
CA VAL A 211 -5.39 19.39 -10.44
C VAL A 211 -6.48 18.50 -11.07
N ASP A 212 -6.08 17.62 -11.97
CA ASP A 212 -7.00 16.66 -12.61
C ASP A 212 -7.50 15.60 -11.65
N ALA A 213 -6.58 15.12 -10.81
CA ALA A 213 -6.84 14.06 -9.84
C ALA A 213 -6.12 14.30 -8.53
N ALA A 214 -6.66 13.77 -7.44
CA ALA A 214 -6.02 13.76 -6.13
C ALA A 214 -6.09 12.37 -5.51
N LEU A 215 -4.98 11.93 -4.93
CA LEU A 215 -4.91 10.76 -4.08
C LEU A 215 -4.82 11.22 -2.61
N GLU A 216 -5.88 10.94 -1.85
CA GLU A 216 -6.02 11.37 -0.47
C GLU A 216 -5.65 10.22 0.48
N ILE A 217 -4.51 10.35 1.16
CA ILE A 217 -3.99 9.32 2.07
C ILE A 217 -4.18 9.71 3.53
N VAL A 218 -4.31 11.01 3.81
CA VAL A 218 -4.55 11.51 5.17
C VAL A 218 -5.97 11.20 5.61
N GLY A 219 -6.95 11.43 4.73
CA GLY A 219 -8.32 10.98 4.91
C GLY A 219 -9.30 12.10 5.28
N ALA A 220 -10.30 11.77 6.11
CA ALA A 220 -11.46 12.62 6.35
C ALA A 220 -11.13 14.06 6.81
N THR A 221 -10.07 14.22 7.60
CA THR A 221 -9.68 15.51 8.17
C THR A 221 -9.21 16.54 7.14
N THR A 222 -8.70 16.08 6.00
CA THR A 222 -8.14 16.92 4.93
C THR A 222 -8.97 16.89 3.64
N LEU A 223 -9.94 15.98 3.54
CA LEU A 223 -10.67 15.71 2.31
C LEU A 223 -11.34 16.95 1.71
N ARG A 224 -12.01 17.79 2.53
CA ARG A 224 -12.66 19.01 2.03
C ARG A 224 -11.68 19.98 1.38
N ASP A 225 -10.51 20.14 1.99
CA ASP A 225 -9.47 21.00 1.44
C ASP A 225 -8.87 20.38 0.16
N THR A 226 -8.66 19.06 0.14
CA THR A 226 -8.23 18.34 -1.07
C THR A 226 -9.21 18.51 -2.22
N ILE A 227 -10.52 18.43 -1.98
CA ILE A 227 -11.55 18.63 -3.02
C ILE A 227 -11.44 20.04 -3.64
N LYS A 228 -11.14 21.08 -2.85
CA LYS A 228 -10.96 22.46 -3.35
C LYS A 228 -9.77 22.61 -4.30
N THR A 229 -8.82 21.69 -4.29
CA THR A 229 -7.67 21.71 -5.22
C THR A 229 -8.03 21.26 -6.64
N LEU A 230 -9.13 20.53 -6.81
CA LEU A 230 -9.51 19.92 -8.07
C LEU A 230 -10.02 20.95 -9.09
N ARG A 231 -9.72 20.74 -10.36
CA ARG A 231 -10.39 21.44 -11.44
C ARG A 231 -11.86 20.99 -11.58
N PRO A 232 -12.72 21.72 -12.30
CA PRO A 232 -14.04 21.21 -12.67
C PRO A 232 -13.92 19.81 -13.32
N PHE A 233 -14.81 18.89 -12.91
CA PHE A 233 -14.83 17.47 -13.29
C PHE A 233 -13.56 16.69 -12.88
N GLY A 234 -12.75 17.21 -11.98
CA GLY A 234 -11.65 16.49 -11.36
C GLY A 234 -12.14 15.37 -10.46
N ALA A 235 -11.23 14.52 -10.01
CA ALA A 235 -11.56 13.37 -9.18
C ALA A 235 -10.64 13.21 -7.99
N VAL A 236 -11.16 12.75 -6.86
CA VAL A 236 -10.37 12.37 -5.69
C VAL A 236 -10.69 10.94 -5.27
N SER A 237 -9.64 10.16 -5.02
CA SER A 237 -9.74 8.84 -4.40
C SER A 237 -9.11 8.87 -3.01
N VAL A 238 -9.90 8.54 -2.01
CA VAL A 238 -9.43 8.35 -0.63
C VAL A 238 -8.96 6.91 -0.50
N ILE A 239 -7.72 6.72 -0.05
CA ILE A 239 -7.13 5.38 0.15
C ILE A 239 -6.54 5.18 1.55
N GLY A 240 -6.44 6.24 2.33
CA GLY A 240 -5.83 6.22 3.66
C GLY A 240 -6.65 6.96 4.69
N LEU A 241 -6.35 6.67 5.95
CA LEU A 241 -7.04 7.22 7.12
C LEU A 241 -6.00 7.63 8.19
N LEU A 242 -4.89 8.22 7.76
CA LEU A 242 -3.78 8.58 8.65
C LEU A 242 -4.13 9.72 9.62
N GLY A 243 -5.08 10.58 9.23
CA GLY A 243 -5.45 11.76 9.98
C GLY A 243 -6.54 11.55 11.04
N GLY A 244 -7.14 10.35 11.12
CA GLY A 244 -8.19 10.09 12.12
C GLY A 244 -9.33 9.20 11.63
N PRO A 245 -10.50 9.25 12.28
CA PRO A 245 -11.66 8.44 11.93
C PRO A 245 -12.12 8.65 10.49
N PRO A 246 -12.73 7.63 9.84
CA PRO A 246 -13.19 7.70 8.45
C PRO A 246 -14.55 8.43 8.32
N VAL A 247 -14.73 9.52 9.04
CA VAL A 247 -16.01 10.26 9.09
C VAL A 247 -15.78 11.71 8.73
N VAL A 248 -16.51 12.20 7.74
CA VAL A 248 -16.59 13.62 7.39
C VAL A 248 -17.94 14.12 7.89
N GLU A 249 -17.95 14.74 9.08
CA GLU A 249 -19.18 15.26 9.67
C GLU A 249 -19.77 16.39 8.82
N GLN A 250 -21.11 16.50 8.78
CA GLN A 250 -21.84 17.57 8.10
C GLN A 250 -21.37 17.79 6.65
N PHE A 251 -21.14 16.71 5.89
CA PHE A 251 -20.75 16.82 4.49
C PHE A 251 -21.91 17.36 3.65
N HIS A 252 -21.71 18.55 3.02
CA HIS A 252 -22.75 19.25 2.29
C HIS A 252 -22.48 19.14 0.78
N LEU A 253 -23.32 18.38 0.06
CA LEU A 253 -23.10 18.03 -1.34
C LEU A 253 -22.83 19.25 -2.26
N MET A 254 -23.62 20.31 -2.12
CA MET A 254 -23.48 21.50 -2.97
C MET A 254 -22.25 22.35 -2.66
N GLN A 255 -21.78 22.33 -1.42
CA GLN A 255 -20.63 23.13 -0.97
C GLN A 255 -19.34 22.35 -1.07
N ASP A 256 -19.36 21.06 -0.68
CA ASP A 256 -18.16 20.22 -0.58
C ASP A 256 -17.82 19.52 -1.91
N LEU A 257 -18.82 19.25 -2.80
CA LEU A 257 -18.64 18.63 -4.12
C LEU A 257 -18.95 19.58 -5.28
N SER A 258 -18.45 20.82 -5.22
CA SER A 258 -18.63 21.77 -6.30
C SER A 258 -17.94 21.36 -7.60
N GLY A 259 -18.38 21.87 -8.74
CA GLY A 259 -17.70 21.72 -10.03
C GLY A 259 -17.80 20.31 -10.66
N GLY A 260 -18.78 19.50 -10.29
CA GLY A 260 -18.95 18.14 -10.84
C GLY A 260 -17.85 17.15 -10.40
N THR A 261 -17.24 17.40 -9.24
CA THR A 261 -16.18 16.56 -8.66
C THR A 261 -16.65 15.12 -8.44
N ARG A 262 -15.78 14.17 -8.75
CA ARG A 262 -15.97 12.75 -8.44
C ARG A 262 -15.19 12.40 -7.19
N LEU A 263 -15.85 11.77 -6.22
CA LEU A 263 -15.27 11.30 -4.96
C LEU A 263 -15.49 9.79 -4.84
N ASN A 264 -14.45 9.05 -4.53
CA ASN A 264 -14.57 7.64 -4.13
C ASN A 264 -13.62 7.31 -2.97
N PHE A 265 -13.88 6.17 -2.32
CA PHE A 265 -12.96 5.51 -1.44
C PHE A 265 -12.51 4.20 -2.11
N PHE A 266 -11.20 4.00 -2.28
CA PHE A 266 -10.66 2.74 -2.81
C PHE A 266 -10.16 1.87 -1.66
N PRO A 267 -10.88 0.78 -1.31
CA PRO A 267 -10.42 -0.16 -0.30
C PRO A 267 -9.45 -1.18 -0.94
N SER A 268 -8.25 -1.32 -0.41
CA SER A 268 -7.30 -2.35 -0.87
C SER A 268 -7.85 -3.78 -0.76
N GLY A 269 -8.88 -3.99 0.06
CA GLY A 269 -9.60 -5.26 0.14
C GLY A 269 -10.23 -5.76 -1.17
N LEU A 270 -10.35 -4.90 -2.20
CA LEU A 270 -10.75 -5.30 -3.55
C LEU A 270 -9.68 -6.11 -4.27
N LEU A 271 -8.41 -5.93 -3.93
CA LEU A 271 -7.30 -6.67 -4.53
C LEU A 271 -7.44 -8.16 -4.26
N GLY A 272 -7.31 -8.97 -5.30
CA GLY A 272 -7.45 -10.42 -5.23
C GLY A 272 -8.90 -10.91 -5.19
N THR A 273 -9.88 -10.02 -5.38
CA THR A 273 -11.29 -10.41 -5.60
C THR A 273 -11.58 -10.59 -7.10
N PRO A 274 -12.72 -11.20 -7.47
CA PRO A 274 -13.14 -11.27 -8.87
C PRO A 274 -13.30 -9.91 -9.56
N ALA A 275 -13.57 -8.83 -8.78
CA ALA A 275 -13.67 -7.47 -9.32
C ALA A 275 -12.29 -6.85 -9.63
N LEU A 276 -11.23 -7.32 -8.98
CA LEU A 276 -9.87 -6.81 -9.15
C LEU A 276 -8.84 -7.94 -8.98
N PRO A 277 -8.72 -8.86 -9.96
CA PRO A 277 -7.81 -10.00 -9.90
C PRO A 277 -6.35 -9.56 -9.86
N LEU A 278 -5.51 -10.25 -9.10
CA LEU A 278 -4.08 -9.92 -9.01
C LEU A 278 -3.32 -10.20 -10.31
N GLN A 279 -3.81 -11.08 -11.16
CA GLN A 279 -3.19 -11.41 -12.45
C GLN A 279 -3.23 -10.24 -13.43
N ASP A 280 -4.20 -9.32 -13.27
CA ASP A 280 -4.35 -8.12 -14.12
C ASP A 280 -3.47 -6.96 -13.65
N THR A 281 -2.68 -7.16 -12.61
CA THR A 281 -1.90 -6.08 -11.99
C THR A 281 -0.60 -5.82 -12.74
N PRO A 282 -0.07 -4.58 -12.68
CA PRO A 282 1.18 -4.23 -13.35
C PRO A 282 2.43 -4.66 -12.55
N LEU A 283 2.32 -5.55 -11.54
CA LEU A 283 3.43 -5.88 -10.65
C LEU A 283 4.69 -6.39 -11.39
N PRO A 284 4.59 -7.27 -12.42
CA PRO A 284 5.77 -7.67 -13.20
C PRO A 284 6.43 -6.51 -13.95
N TRP A 285 5.63 -5.56 -14.47
CA TRP A 285 6.17 -4.35 -15.09
C TRP A 285 6.87 -3.47 -14.06
N LEU A 286 6.27 -3.24 -12.88
CA LEU A 286 6.87 -2.49 -11.79
C LEU A 286 8.22 -3.08 -11.34
N ALA A 287 8.31 -4.40 -11.24
CA ALA A 287 9.57 -5.08 -10.93
C ALA A 287 10.65 -4.82 -11.99
N LYS A 288 10.28 -4.79 -13.28
CA LYS A 288 11.19 -4.45 -14.39
C LYS A 288 11.63 -2.98 -14.34
N GLU A 289 10.73 -2.05 -14.05
CA GLU A 289 11.06 -0.61 -13.91
C GLU A 289 12.04 -0.37 -12.75
N LEU A 290 11.78 -1.00 -11.60
CA LEU A 290 12.65 -0.91 -10.43
C LEU A 290 14.02 -1.55 -10.69
N ALA A 291 14.08 -2.75 -11.29
CA ALA A 291 15.32 -3.43 -11.64
C ALA A 291 16.17 -2.62 -12.63
N ALA A 292 15.52 -1.95 -13.57
CA ALA A 292 16.17 -1.08 -14.56
C ALA A 292 16.54 0.31 -14.03
N LYS A 293 16.25 0.59 -12.74
CA LYS A 293 16.46 1.91 -12.08
C LYS A 293 15.73 3.08 -12.77
N ARG A 294 14.66 2.81 -13.52
CA ARG A 294 13.79 3.85 -14.07
C ARG A 294 12.75 4.35 -13.06
N MET A 295 12.57 3.60 -11.99
CA MET A 295 11.75 3.97 -10.85
C MET A 295 12.59 3.83 -9.56
N PRO A 296 12.65 4.86 -8.70
CA PRO A 296 13.39 4.77 -7.45
C PRO A 296 12.71 3.83 -6.44
N SER A 297 13.52 3.20 -5.59
CA SER A 297 13.00 2.34 -4.51
C SER A 297 12.35 3.17 -3.41
N ILE A 298 11.20 2.72 -2.94
CA ILE A 298 10.50 3.30 -1.78
C ILE A 298 10.93 2.67 -0.45
N ARG A 299 11.85 1.70 -0.46
CA ARG A 299 12.35 1.05 0.74
C ARG A 299 13.16 2.03 1.59
N THR A 300 12.85 2.09 2.88
CA THR A 300 13.59 2.96 3.81
C THR A 300 14.39 2.16 4.83
N ARG A 301 13.87 1.01 5.27
CA ARG A 301 14.57 0.18 6.23
C ARG A 301 14.18 -1.29 6.11
N THR A 302 15.17 -2.16 6.30
CA THR A 302 15.01 -3.60 6.41
C THR A 302 15.24 -4.05 7.85
N PHE A 303 14.44 -5.01 8.31
CA PHE A 303 14.49 -5.63 9.61
C PHE A 303 14.62 -7.15 9.45
N ALA A 304 15.24 -7.80 10.41
CA ALA A 304 15.18 -9.25 10.53
C ALA A 304 13.81 -9.71 11.06
N PHE A 305 13.47 -10.97 10.85
CA PHE A 305 12.18 -11.52 11.25
C PHE A 305 11.90 -11.39 12.76
N ASP A 306 12.91 -11.52 13.60
CA ASP A 306 12.78 -11.35 15.06
C ASP A 306 12.61 -9.89 15.52
N GLU A 307 12.81 -8.91 14.61
CA GLU A 307 12.65 -7.48 14.87
C GLU A 307 11.26 -6.92 14.50
N VAL A 308 10.28 -7.75 14.11
CA VAL A 308 8.93 -7.30 13.67
C VAL A 308 8.28 -6.32 14.67
N ARG A 309 8.42 -6.54 15.99
CA ARG A 309 7.89 -5.60 16.99
C ARG A 309 8.54 -4.22 16.92
N HIS A 310 9.85 -4.17 16.62
CA HIS A 310 10.58 -2.91 16.46
C HIS A 310 10.13 -2.19 15.18
N ALA A 311 9.93 -2.93 14.08
CA ALA A 311 9.41 -2.37 12.83
C ALA A 311 8.01 -1.76 13.02
N HIS A 312 7.11 -2.42 13.79
CA HIS A 312 5.81 -1.86 14.15
C HIS A 312 5.92 -0.56 14.95
N ARG A 313 6.81 -0.50 15.97
CA ARG A 313 7.02 0.74 16.74
C ARG A 313 7.51 1.89 15.85
N LEU A 314 8.41 1.60 14.92
CA LEU A 314 8.89 2.63 13.97
C LEU A 314 7.75 3.11 13.07
N MET A 315 6.93 2.20 12.53
CA MET A 315 5.79 2.58 11.70
C MET A 315 4.79 3.46 12.46
N GLU A 316 4.47 3.12 13.71
CA GLU A 316 3.52 3.87 14.54
C GLU A 316 4.06 5.24 15.00
N SER A 317 5.37 5.44 14.96
CA SER A 317 5.99 6.74 15.27
C SER A 317 5.90 7.78 14.13
N ASP A 318 5.33 7.44 12.97
CA ASP A 318 5.26 8.26 11.76
C ASP A 318 6.63 8.69 11.18
N ARG A 319 7.72 8.04 11.60
CA ARG A 319 9.10 8.34 11.16
C ARG A 319 9.67 7.35 10.15
N ALA A 320 8.84 6.45 9.63
CA ALA A 320 9.28 5.44 8.66
C ALA A 320 9.73 6.06 7.31
N LEU A 321 9.05 7.12 6.87
CA LEU A 321 9.31 7.87 5.62
C LEU A 321 9.47 6.97 4.39
N GLY A 322 8.61 5.95 4.28
CA GLY A 322 8.59 4.99 3.19
C GLY A 322 8.28 3.56 3.65
N LYS A 323 8.66 2.58 2.83
CA LYS A 323 8.33 1.18 3.09
C LYS A 323 9.35 0.52 4.03
N LEU A 324 8.84 -0.06 5.11
CA LEU A 324 9.57 -0.96 5.99
C LEU A 324 9.40 -2.39 5.48
N VAL A 325 10.48 -3.15 5.46
CA VAL A 325 10.53 -4.52 4.97
C VAL A 325 11.10 -5.44 6.04
N VAL A 326 10.58 -6.65 6.13
CA VAL A 326 11.11 -7.71 6.99
C VAL A 326 11.62 -8.85 6.11
N LEU A 327 12.83 -9.33 6.41
CA LEU A 327 13.46 -10.49 5.79
C LEU A 327 13.37 -11.71 6.72
N LEU A 328 13.18 -12.89 6.11
CA LEU A 328 13.19 -14.19 6.77
C LEU A 328 14.44 -14.98 6.40
#